data_9653023b453d597cbac18e157c7b8c35
#
_entry.id   9653023b453d597cbac18e157c7b8c35
#
_cell.length_a   1.000
_cell.length_b   1.000
_cell.length_c   1.000
_cell.angle_alpha   90.00
_cell.angle_beta   90.00
_cell.angle_gamma   90.00
#
_symmetry.space_group_name_H-M   'P 1'
#
loop_
_entity.id
_entity.type
_entity.pdbx_description
1 polymer ?
#
loop_
_entity_poly.entity_id
_entity_poly.type
_entity_poly.pdbx_seq_one_letter_code
_entity_poly.pdbx_strand_id
1 'polypeptide(L)'
;MTTTTVPRRPRRKVEGIYYAFLVPSLLLFTLAITVPAIIGIFFSFTNSIGFGEWEIVGLINYIAMFSDPAILSSYLFTFGFAAVTVVLVNAIAFLLAVGLTAKIRLKTALRAVFVIPMVVSGIIIAYVFNFLFSNSLPAFGQATGIGVLSESILANPDLAWIGIVIVTAWQAIPGTLLIYIAGLLAVPGDVYEAADLDGASKWQQLLRITLPLVVGYVIINVLLGFKNFLNAYDVIVGLTNGGPGTATRSIPMTIVTGFTGGDYAYQMANATMFFVIVVVISLLQLRITRGRNAI
;
A
#
# COMPACT_ATOMS: atom_id res chain seq x y z
N MET A 1 -23.50 -6.54 -54.63
CA MET A 1 -23.12 -6.53 -53.20
C MET A 1 -22.19 -7.72 -52.98
N THR A 2 -20.89 -7.49 -53.00
CA THR A 2 -19.86 -8.50 -52.76
C THR A 2 -19.53 -8.51 -51.27
N THR A 3 -19.97 -9.52 -50.54
CA THR A 3 -19.66 -9.74 -49.14
C THR A 3 -18.20 -10.19 -49.01
N THR A 4 -17.32 -9.26 -48.62
CA THR A 4 -15.94 -9.58 -48.26
C THR A 4 -15.93 -10.29 -46.91
N THR A 5 -15.74 -11.62 -46.92
CA THR A 5 -15.49 -12.42 -45.72
C THR A 5 -14.09 -12.11 -45.16
N VAL A 6 -14.04 -11.46 -43.99
CA VAL A 6 -12.78 -11.25 -43.27
C VAL A 6 -12.23 -12.61 -42.82
N PRO A 7 -11.01 -13.01 -43.22
CA PRO A 7 -10.44 -14.28 -42.81
C PRO A 7 -10.21 -14.32 -41.32
N ARG A 8 -10.80 -15.30 -40.62
CA ARG A 8 -10.53 -15.58 -39.19
C ARG A 8 -9.06 -15.92 -39.05
N ARG A 9 -8.31 -15.07 -38.28
CA ARG A 9 -6.91 -15.36 -37.93
C ARG A 9 -6.83 -16.73 -37.25
N PRO A 10 -5.96 -17.64 -37.73
CA PRO A 10 -5.80 -18.95 -37.10
C PRO A 10 -5.37 -18.76 -35.64
N ARG A 11 -6.04 -19.47 -34.72
CA ARG A 11 -5.61 -19.54 -33.32
C ARG A 11 -4.18 -20.10 -33.30
N ARG A 12 -3.19 -19.25 -32.99
CA ARG A 12 -1.81 -19.69 -32.78
C ARG A 12 -1.83 -20.79 -31.71
N LYS A 13 -1.42 -22.00 -32.06
CA LYS A 13 -1.19 -23.07 -31.08
C LYS A 13 -0.10 -22.58 -30.13
N VAL A 14 -0.40 -22.56 -28.85
CA VAL A 14 0.62 -22.22 -27.83
C VAL A 14 1.67 -23.31 -27.88
N GLU A 15 2.92 -22.94 -28.17
CA GLU A 15 4.03 -23.89 -28.28
C GLU A 15 4.30 -24.52 -26.92
N GLY A 16 4.61 -25.84 -26.88
CA GLY A 16 4.86 -26.56 -25.63
C GLY A 16 5.95 -25.97 -24.75
N ILE A 17 6.87 -25.22 -25.35
CA ILE A 17 7.95 -24.52 -24.65
C ILE A 17 7.42 -23.49 -23.61
N TYR A 18 6.27 -22.85 -23.86
CA TYR A 18 5.69 -21.93 -22.89
C TYR A 18 5.21 -22.63 -21.62
N TYR A 19 4.70 -23.86 -21.77
CA TYR A 19 4.31 -24.68 -20.61
C TYR A 19 5.54 -25.13 -19.81
N ALA A 20 6.67 -25.44 -20.48
CA ALA A 20 7.90 -25.82 -19.82
C ALA A 20 8.46 -24.69 -18.92
N PHE A 21 8.30 -23.41 -19.29
CA PHE A 21 8.64 -22.27 -18.45
C PHE A 21 7.60 -21.96 -17.37
N LEU A 22 6.33 -22.20 -17.65
CA LEU A 22 5.23 -21.89 -16.73
C LEU A 22 5.15 -22.89 -15.58
N VAL A 23 5.38 -24.19 -15.85
CA VAL A 23 5.22 -25.26 -14.85
C VAL A 23 6.13 -25.09 -13.64
N PRO A 24 7.46 -24.84 -13.75
CA PRO A 24 8.30 -24.64 -12.58
C PRO A 24 7.85 -23.46 -11.71
N SER A 25 7.47 -22.35 -12.34
CA SER A 25 7.01 -21.15 -11.63
C SER A 25 5.69 -21.40 -10.89
N LEU A 26 4.72 -22.06 -11.55
CA LEU A 26 3.45 -22.43 -10.93
C LEU A 26 3.64 -23.45 -9.80
N LEU A 27 4.54 -24.42 -9.97
CA LEU A 27 4.83 -25.41 -8.95
C LEU A 27 5.41 -24.75 -7.70
N LEU A 28 6.42 -23.88 -7.86
CA LEU A 28 7.02 -23.13 -6.74
C LEU A 28 5.99 -22.22 -6.07
N PHE A 29 5.18 -21.51 -6.85
CA PHE A 29 4.11 -20.67 -6.32
C PHE A 29 3.09 -21.48 -5.51
N THR A 30 2.68 -22.62 -6.04
CA THR A 30 1.72 -23.51 -5.38
C THR A 30 2.29 -24.05 -4.07
N LEU A 31 3.51 -24.58 -4.09
CA LEU A 31 4.13 -25.14 -2.88
C LEU A 31 4.47 -24.09 -1.82
N ALA A 32 4.93 -22.90 -2.22
CA ALA A 32 5.40 -21.90 -1.26
C ALA A 32 4.29 -20.95 -0.77
N ILE A 33 3.20 -20.79 -1.52
CA ILE A 33 2.15 -19.83 -1.21
C ILE A 33 0.79 -20.50 -1.07
N THR A 34 0.34 -21.23 -2.11
CA THR A 34 -1.03 -21.76 -2.13
C THR A 34 -1.24 -22.85 -1.08
N VAL A 35 -0.31 -23.82 -0.97
CA VAL A 35 -0.41 -24.92 0.00
C VAL A 35 -0.37 -24.40 1.44
N PRO A 36 0.59 -23.55 1.87
CA PRO A 36 0.57 -22.96 3.22
C PRO A 36 -0.70 -22.14 3.51
N ALA A 37 -1.21 -21.40 2.53
CA ALA A 37 -2.45 -20.65 2.70
C ALA A 37 -3.66 -21.57 2.95
N ILE A 38 -3.79 -22.67 2.19
CA ILE A 38 -4.85 -23.67 2.39
C ILE A 38 -4.73 -24.33 3.77
N ILE A 39 -3.51 -24.70 4.17
CA ILE A 39 -3.23 -25.26 5.49
C ILE A 39 -3.62 -24.27 6.59
N GLY A 40 -3.25 -22.98 6.45
CA GLY A 40 -3.64 -21.93 7.39
C GLY A 40 -5.15 -21.76 7.51
N ILE A 41 -5.86 -21.75 6.36
CA ILE A 41 -7.32 -21.70 6.33
C ILE A 41 -7.91 -22.93 7.04
N PHE A 42 -7.37 -24.13 6.82
CA PHE A 42 -7.85 -25.33 7.49
C PHE A 42 -7.67 -25.25 9.00
N PHE A 43 -6.46 -24.92 9.48
CA PHE A 43 -6.17 -24.82 10.90
C PHE A 43 -6.89 -23.66 11.61
N SER A 44 -7.37 -22.66 10.88
CA SER A 44 -8.17 -21.57 11.46
C SER A 44 -9.50 -22.05 12.08
N PHE A 45 -9.97 -23.24 11.69
CA PHE A 45 -11.17 -23.88 12.24
C PHE A 45 -10.89 -24.87 13.38
N THR A 46 -9.67 -24.90 13.89
CA THR A 46 -9.21 -25.82 14.92
C THR A 46 -8.79 -25.06 16.19
N ASN A 47 -8.46 -25.81 17.24
CA ASN A 47 -7.83 -25.30 18.46
C ASN A 47 -6.31 -25.54 18.49
N SER A 48 -5.69 -25.74 17.33
CA SER A 48 -4.26 -26.09 17.24
C SER A 48 -3.36 -24.98 17.78
N ILE A 49 -2.42 -25.38 18.62
CA ILE A 49 -1.33 -24.52 19.11
C ILE A 49 -0.02 -24.72 18.30
N GLY A 50 -0.13 -25.35 17.12
CA GLY A 50 1.01 -25.57 16.21
C GLY A 50 1.71 -26.93 16.37
N PHE A 51 1.44 -27.66 17.45
CA PHE A 51 1.95 -29.02 17.73
C PHE A 51 0.97 -29.76 18.65
N GLY A 52 1.09 -31.09 18.73
CA GLY A 52 0.22 -31.94 19.53
C GLY A 52 -1.12 -32.24 18.85
N GLU A 53 -2.06 -32.74 19.65
CA GLU A 53 -3.42 -33.06 19.21
C GLU A 53 -4.23 -31.77 19.02
N TRP A 54 -5.15 -31.80 18.07
CA TRP A 54 -6.03 -30.68 17.77
C TRP A 54 -7.43 -31.21 17.41
N GLU A 55 -8.42 -30.38 17.62
CA GLU A 55 -9.82 -30.66 17.32
C GLU A 55 -10.42 -29.57 16.44
N ILE A 56 -11.44 -29.91 15.66
CA ILE A 56 -12.20 -28.94 14.87
C ILE A 56 -13.16 -28.22 15.81
N VAL A 57 -12.99 -26.91 15.98
CA VAL A 57 -13.83 -26.04 16.80
C VAL A 57 -14.77 -25.15 15.97
N GLY A 58 -14.76 -25.31 14.64
CA GLY A 58 -15.62 -24.53 13.74
C GLY A 58 -15.28 -23.03 13.73
N LEU A 59 -16.27 -22.18 13.94
CA LEU A 59 -16.12 -20.71 13.83
C LEU A 59 -15.74 -20.03 15.16
N ILE A 60 -15.38 -20.76 16.21
CA ILE A 60 -15.10 -20.19 17.55
C ILE A 60 -14.01 -19.11 17.46
N ASN A 61 -12.91 -19.36 16.75
CA ASN A 61 -11.81 -18.40 16.60
C ASN A 61 -12.29 -17.09 15.93
N TYR A 62 -13.14 -17.19 14.91
CA TYR A 62 -13.69 -16.03 14.21
C TYR A 62 -14.64 -15.23 15.10
N ILE A 63 -15.49 -15.91 15.89
CA ILE A 63 -16.41 -15.26 16.83
C ILE A 63 -15.61 -14.53 17.93
N ALA A 64 -14.57 -15.19 18.47
CA ALA A 64 -13.69 -14.59 19.46
C ALA A 64 -13.00 -13.31 18.95
N MET A 65 -12.54 -13.30 17.70
CA MET A 65 -11.93 -12.12 17.08
C MET A 65 -12.85 -10.89 17.07
N PHE A 66 -14.14 -11.07 16.79
CA PHE A 66 -15.09 -9.95 16.76
C PHE A 66 -15.41 -9.40 18.16
N SER A 67 -15.06 -10.13 19.21
CA SER A 67 -15.23 -9.73 20.60
C SER A 67 -13.94 -9.27 21.26
N ASP A 68 -12.80 -9.36 20.55
CA ASP A 68 -11.49 -8.97 21.06
C ASP A 68 -11.18 -7.49 20.73
N PRO A 69 -11.15 -6.59 21.73
CA PRO A 69 -10.87 -5.19 21.52
C PRO A 69 -9.48 -4.93 20.91
N ALA A 70 -8.48 -5.79 21.20
CA ALA A 70 -7.13 -5.64 20.66
C ALA A 70 -7.10 -5.95 19.15
N ILE A 71 -7.85 -6.95 18.70
CA ILE A 71 -8.02 -7.24 17.27
C ILE A 71 -8.76 -6.10 16.60
N LEU A 72 -9.91 -5.67 17.14
CA LEU A 72 -10.71 -4.59 16.54
C LEU A 72 -9.92 -3.28 16.42
N SER A 73 -9.13 -2.91 17.45
CA SER A 73 -8.27 -1.73 17.41
C SER A 73 -7.19 -1.85 16.34
N SER A 74 -6.60 -3.03 16.13
CA SER A 74 -5.61 -3.27 15.08
C SER A 74 -6.22 -3.14 13.69
N TYR A 75 -7.46 -3.57 13.49
CA TYR A 75 -8.20 -3.36 12.25
C TYR A 75 -8.46 -1.88 12.01
N LEU A 76 -9.00 -1.17 13.00
CA LEU A 76 -9.29 0.26 12.91
C LEU A 76 -8.02 1.08 12.60
N PHE A 77 -6.92 0.80 13.32
CA PHE A 77 -5.64 1.43 13.06
C PHE A 77 -5.15 1.15 11.64
N THR A 78 -5.12 -0.12 11.20
CA THR A 78 -4.57 -0.49 9.89
C THR A 78 -5.32 0.15 8.74
N PHE A 79 -6.67 0.12 8.77
CA PHE A 79 -7.48 0.71 7.71
C PHE A 79 -7.43 2.25 7.73
N GLY A 80 -7.49 2.85 8.91
CA GLY A 80 -7.35 4.31 9.08
C GLY A 80 -6.00 4.81 8.58
N PHE A 81 -4.93 4.15 9.02
CA PHE A 81 -3.57 4.43 8.58
C PHE A 81 -3.41 4.30 7.06
N ALA A 82 -3.89 3.19 6.47
CA ALA A 82 -3.80 2.98 5.03
C ALA A 82 -4.58 4.03 4.24
N ALA A 83 -5.79 4.39 4.67
CA ALA A 83 -6.61 5.40 4.02
C ALA A 83 -5.96 6.78 4.04
N VAL A 84 -5.50 7.24 5.22
CA VAL A 84 -4.83 8.54 5.35
C VAL A 84 -3.54 8.58 4.55
N THR A 85 -2.72 7.54 4.65
CA THR A 85 -1.42 7.48 3.97
C THR A 85 -1.59 7.47 2.45
N VAL A 86 -2.56 6.70 1.92
CA VAL A 86 -2.84 6.67 0.47
C VAL A 86 -3.23 8.06 -0.05
N VAL A 87 -4.12 8.75 0.65
CA VAL A 87 -4.56 10.10 0.24
C VAL A 87 -3.39 11.08 0.26
N LEU A 88 -2.62 11.08 1.35
CA LEU A 88 -1.48 11.97 1.52
C LEU A 88 -0.40 11.74 0.46
N VAL A 89 0.00 10.47 0.26
CA VAL A 89 1.03 10.09 -0.73
C VAL A 89 0.60 10.47 -2.14
N ASN A 90 -0.65 10.18 -2.51
CA ASN A 90 -1.15 10.49 -3.85
C ASN A 90 -1.24 12.02 -4.08
N ALA A 91 -1.71 12.78 -3.09
CA ALA A 91 -1.79 14.24 -3.20
C ALA A 91 -0.38 14.87 -3.38
N ILE A 92 0.57 14.51 -2.52
CA ILE A 92 1.92 15.06 -2.57
C ILE A 92 2.64 14.60 -3.86
N ALA A 93 2.59 13.30 -4.18
CA ALA A 93 3.26 12.76 -5.37
C ALA A 93 2.70 13.34 -6.67
N PHE A 94 1.38 13.56 -6.77
CA PHE A 94 0.77 14.19 -7.93
C PHE A 94 1.22 15.63 -8.10
N LEU A 95 1.21 16.45 -7.03
CA LEU A 95 1.68 17.84 -7.06
C LEU A 95 3.17 17.92 -7.46
N LEU A 96 4.01 17.04 -6.87
CA LEU A 96 5.41 16.95 -7.23
C LEU A 96 5.60 16.52 -8.69
N ALA A 97 4.80 15.57 -9.20
CA ALA A 97 4.85 15.13 -10.60
C ALA A 97 4.51 16.26 -11.57
N VAL A 98 3.46 17.03 -11.28
CA VAL A 98 3.11 18.23 -12.07
C VAL A 98 4.26 19.23 -12.08
N GLY A 99 4.88 19.52 -10.95
CA GLY A 99 6.05 20.39 -10.86
C GLY A 99 7.26 19.85 -11.64
N LEU A 100 7.58 18.55 -11.51
CA LEU A 100 8.73 17.92 -12.15
C LEU A 100 8.55 17.60 -13.64
N THR A 101 7.33 17.69 -14.17
CA THR A 101 7.07 17.61 -15.62
C THR A 101 7.05 18.97 -16.30
N ALA A 102 6.96 20.05 -15.53
CA ALA A 102 7.07 21.41 -16.06
C ALA A 102 8.46 21.70 -16.67
N LYS A 103 8.58 22.83 -17.38
CA LYS A 103 9.84 23.32 -17.99
C LYS A 103 10.75 23.94 -16.92
N ILE A 104 11.28 23.11 -16.00
CA ILE A 104 12.20 23.54 -14.94
C ILE A 104 13.64 23.09 -15.22
N ARG A 105 14.61 23.88 -14.71
CA ARG A 105 16.02 23.51 -14.73
C ARG A 105 16.28 22.38 -13.71
N LEU A 106 17.28 21.53 -13.99
CA LEU A 106 17.71 20.43 -13.09
C LEU A 106 16.65 19.35 -12.79
N LYS A 107 15.58 19.24 -13.59
CA LYS A 107 14.51 18.26 -13.38
C LYS A 107 15.01 16.81 -13.20
N THR A 108 16.06 16.42 -13.92
CA THR A 108 16.65 15.07 -13.82
C THR A 108 17.34 14.87 -12.47
N ALA A 109 18.10 15.85 -12.00
CA ALA A 109 18.75 15.80 -10.70
C ALA A 109 17.71 15.78 -9.55
N LEU A 110 16.68 16.62 -9.65
CA LEU A 110 15.58 16.63 -8.68
C LEU A 110 14.85 15.29 -8.64
N ARG A 111 14.54 14.68 -9.79
CA ARG A 111 13.95 13.33 -9.84
C ARG A 111 14.84 12.29 -9.16
N ALA A 112 16.16 12.34 -9.40
CA ALA A 112 17.11 11.44 -8.75
C ALA A 112 17.09 11.59 -7.23
N VAL A 113 17.09 12.81 -6.69
CA VAL A 113 17.02 13.09 -5.25
C VAL A 113 15.72 12.56 -4.65
N PHE A 114 14.58 12.77 -5.32
CA PHE A 114 13.30 12.26 -4.83
C PHE A 114 13.19 10.74 -4.85
N VAL A 115 14.02 10.02 -5.61
CA VAL A 115 14.00 8.54 -5.65
C VAL A 115 14.83 7.91 -4.52
N ILE A 116 15.75 8.65 -3.89
CA ILE A 116 16.64 8.13 -2.83
C ILE A 116 15.89 7.38 -1.71
N PRO A 117 14.76 7.88 -1.16
CA PRO A 117 14.07 7.20 -0.08
C PRO A 117 13.59 5.77 -0.41
N MET A 118 13.28 5.51 -1.67
CA MET A 118 12.78 4.22 -2.12
C MET A 118 13.86 3.11 -2.11
N VAL A 119 15.14 3.48 -2.15
CA VAL A 119 16.26 2.54 -2.24
C VAL A 119 16.66 2.01 -0.86
N VAL A 120 16.32 2.74 0.21
CA VAL A 120 16.68 2.38 1.58
C VAL A 120 15.65 1.42 2.17
N SER A 121 16.11 0.40 2.90
CA SER A 121 15.22 -0.55 3.58
C SER A 121 14.29 0.16 4.57
N GLY A 122 13.00 -0.23 4.58
CA GLY A 122 11.97 0.37 5.45
C GLY A 122 12.32 0.27 6.93
N ILE A 123 12.87 -0.85 7.39
CA ILE A 123 13.25 -1.03 8.79
C ILE A 123 14.41 -0.11 9.20
N ILE A 124 15.39 0.10 8.31
CA ILE A 124 16.53 1.02 8.59
C ILE A 124 16.02 2.45 8.69
N ILE A 125 15.18 2.88 7.76
CA ILE A 125 14.53 4.18 7.77
C ILE A 125 13.76 4.37 9.08
N ALA A 126 12.99 3.38 9.48
CA ALA A 126 12.19 3.44 10.69
C ALA A 126 13.05 3.65 11.95
N TYR A 127 14.17 2.95 12.09
CA TYR A 127 15.08 3.16 13.22
C TYR A 127 15.74 4.53 13.20
N VAL A 128 16.14 5.05 12.03
CA VAL A 128 16.69 6.40 11.91
C VAL A 128 15.64 7.44 12.33
N PHE A 129 14.42 7.33 11.84
CA PHE A 129 13.35 8.24 12.21
C PHE A 129 12.87 8.06 13.66
N ASN A 130 12.93 6.84 14.20
CA ASN A 130 12.70 6.62 15.63
C ASN A 130 13.69 7.44 16.45
N PHE A 131 14.98 7.37 16.13
CA PHE A 131 16.00 8.19 16.81
C PHE A 131 15.74 9.69 16.66
N LEU A 132 15.37 10.14 15.46
CA LEU A 132 15.04 11.56 15.20
C LEU A 132 13.83 12.02 16.04
N PHE A 133 12.75 11.27 16.05
CA PHE A 133 11.52 11.63 16.76
C PHE A 133 11.62 11.45 18.28
N SER A 134 12.43 10.50 18.75
CA SER A 134 12.56 10.23 20.18
C SER A 134 13.66 11.01 20.87
N ASN A 135 14.67 11.51 20.12
CA ASN A 135 15.83 12.18 20.70
C ASN A 135 16.12 13.55 20.07
N SER A 136 16.35 13.60 18.75
CA SER A 136 16.84 14.83 18.10
C SER A 136 15.79 15.93 18.08
N LEU A 137 14.55 15.59 17.74
CA LEU A 137 13.45 16.56 17.67
C LEU A 137 13.08 17.11 19.07
N PRO A 138 12.96 16.28 20.13
CA PRO A 138 12.76 16.75 21.48
C PRO A 138 13.91 17.64 21.99
N ALA A 139 15.16 17.27 21.74
CA ALA A 139 16.31 18.12 22.12
C ALA A 139 16.29 19.50 21.44
N PHE A 140 15.94 19.53 20.14
CA PHE A 140 15.76 20.78 19.41
C PHE A 140 14.58 21.60 19.96
N GLY A 141 13.43 20.95 20.25
CA GLY A 141 12.26 21.61 20.85
C GLY A 141 12.58 22.28 22.19
N GLN A 142 13.31 21.57 23.07
CA GLN A 142 13.76 22.09 24.36
C GLN A 142 14.75 23.27 24.21
N ALA A 143 15.68 23.15 23.27
CA ALA A 143 16.70 24.22 23.04
C ALA A 143 16.07 25.49 22.43
N THR A 144 15.01 25.38 21.65
CA THR A 144 14.33 26.49 20.96
C THR A 144 13.11 27.03 21.71
N GLY A 145 12.65 26.32 22.76
CA GLY A 145 11.43 26.66 23.50
C GLY A 145 10.13 26.33 22.77
N ILE A 146 10.18 25.50 21.69
CA ILE A 146 9.00 25.05 20.94
C ILE A 146 8.36 23.85 21.66
N GLY A 147 7.40 24.10 22.55
CA GLY A 147 6.83 23.11 23.44
C GLY A 147 6.27 21.87 22.75
N VAL A 148 5.64 22.03 21.58
CA VAL A 148 5.08 20.89 20.79
C VAL A 148 6.15 19.89 20.36
N LEU A 149 7.40 20.31 20.22
CA LEU A 149 8.52 19.46 19.82
C LEU A 149 9.34 18.97 21.03
N SER A 150 9.04 19.42 22.24
CA SER A 150 9.86 19.10 23.43
C SER A 150 9.69 17.66 23.93
N GLU A 151 8.68 16.95 23.43
CA GLU A 151 8.41 15.55 23.73
C GLU A 151 8.36 14.72 22.45
N SER A 152 8.63 13.42 22.56
CA SER A 152 8.53 12.52 21.42
C SER A 152 7.07 12.31 21.00
N ILE A 153 6.77 12.61 19.74
CA ILE A 153 5.44 12.30 19.17
C ILE A 153 5.14 10.80 19.19
N LEU A 154 6.17 9.95 19.18
CA LEU A 154 6.01 8.48 19.23
C LEU A 154 5.66 7.98 20.62
N ALA A 155 5.87 8.75 21.67
CA ALA A 155 5.50 8.43 23.04
C ALA A 155 4.03 8.76 23.37
N ASN A 156 3.38 9.57 22.54
CA ASN A 156 1.99 9.97 22.74
C ASN A 156 1.06 9.03 21.96
N PRO A 157 0.10 8.33 22.61
CA PRO A 157 -0.84 7.40 21.97
C PRO A 157 -1.67 8.05 20.84
N ASP A 158 -2.02 9.32 20.99
CA ASP A 158 -2.86 10.04 20.03
C ASP A 158 -2.08 10.59 18.83
N LEU A 159 -0.75 10.71 18.93
CA LEU A 159 0.11 11.32 17.92
C LEU A 159 1.05 10.33 17.22
N ALA A 160 1.34 9.18 17.84
CA ALA A 160 2.31 8.22 17.32
C ALA A 160 2.02 7.76 15.90
N TRP A 161 0.74 7.59 15.54
CA TRP A 161 0.31 7.22 14.19
C TRP A 161 0.72 8.27 13.13
N ILE A 162 0.79 9.56 13.49
CA ILE A 162 1.22 10.64 12.60
C ILE A 162 2.69 10.45 12.22
N GLY A 163 3.55 10.11 13.18
CA GLY A 163 4.95 9.79 12.92
C GLY A 163 5.09 8.65 11.92
N ILE A 164 4.28 7.60 12.07
CA ILE A 164 4.28 6.45 11.14
C ILE A 164 3.81 6.87 9.75
N VAL A 165 2.74 7.68 9.64
CA VAL A 165 2.24 8.21 8.35
C VAL A 165 3.31 9.06 7.66
N ILE A 166 3.99 9.95 8.37
CA ILE A 166 5.04 10.82 7.81
C ILE A 166 6.16 9.99 7.20
N VAL A 167 6.70 9.03 7.95
CA VAL A 167 7.82 8.19 7.48
C VAL A 167 7.40 7.30 6.32
N THR A 168 6.24 6.66 6.43
CA THR A 168 5.69 5.80 5.37
C THR A 168 5.41 6.61 4.10
N ALA A 169 4.83 7.79 4.22
CA ALA A 169 4.56 8.67 3.09
C ALA A 169 5.87 9.13 2.42
N TRP A 170 6.85 9.56 3.20
CA TRP A 170 8.16 9.96 2.66
C TRP A 170 8.83 8.84 1.86
N GLN A 171 8.74 7.60 2.33
CA GLN A 171 9.30 6.43 1.64
C GLN A 171 8.48 6.02 0.40
N ALA A 172 7.15 6.20 0.42
CA ALA A 172 6.25 5.75 -0.65
C ALA A 172 6.08 6.78 -1.79
N ILE A 173 6.25 8.08 -1.51
CA ILE A 173 6.11 9.15 -2.50
C ILE A 173 6.93 8.89 -3.77
N PRO A 174 8.20 8.45 -3.74
CA PRO A 174 8.99 8.26 -4.96
C PRO A 174 8.36 7.29 -5.96
N GLY A 175 7.91 6.12 -5.50
CA GLY A 175 7.29 5.13 -6.38
C GLY A 175 6.01 5.64 -7.03
N THR A 176 5.15 6.29 -6.24
CA THR A 176 3.91 6.92 -6.70
C THR A 176 4.19 8.08 -7.67
N LEU A 177 5.21 8.89 -7.38
CA LEU A 177 5.67 10.00 -8.21
C LEU A 177 6.09 9.55 -9.61
N LEU A 178 6.86 8.46 -9.73
CA LEU A 178 7.31 7.94 -11.02
C LEU A 178 6.13 7.51 -11.90
N ILE A 179 5.11 6.87 -11.32
CA ILE A 179 3.90 6.48 -12.05
C ILE A 179 3.14 7.72 -12.53
N TYR A 180 3.01 8.77 -11.70
CA TYR A 180 2.39 10.02 -12.12
C TYR A 180 3.18 10.75 -13.19
N ILE A 181 4.52 10.79 -13.10
CA ILE A 181 5.37 11.38 -14.15
C ILE A 181 5.14 10.65 -15.48
N ALA A 182 5.09 9.32 -15.48
CA ALA A 182 4.80 8.55 -16.69
C ALA A 182 3.43 8.89 -17.27
N GLY A 183 2.39 9.00 -16.42
CA GLY A 183 1.05 9.39 -16.83
C GLY A 183 0.97 10.80 -17.42
N LEU A 184 1.61 11.77 -16.77
CA LEU A 184 1.63 13.17 -17.25
C LEU A 184 2.38 13.33 -18.58
N LEU A 185 3.45 12.55 -18.78
CA LEU A 185 4.20 12.57 -20.04
C LEU A 185 3.48 11.85 -21.18
N ALA A 186 2.50 11.02 -20.90
CA ALA A 186 1.68 10.33 -21.89
C ALA A 186 0.56 11.22 -22.48
N VAL A 187 0.24 12.35 -21.84
CA VAL A 187 -0.77 13.29 -22.37
C VAL A 187 -0.21 14.03 -23.59
N PRO A 188 -0.90 14.00 -24.77
CA PRO A 188 -0.46 14.70 -25.95
C PRO A 188 -0.37 16.22 -25.73
N GLY A 189 0.68 16.85 -26.26
CA GLY A 189 0.90 18.30 -26.14
C GLY A 189 -0.19 19.13 -26.80
N ASP A 190 -0.70 18.66 -27.93
CA ASP A 190 -1.73 19.34 -28.74
C ASP A 190 -2.99 19.69 -27.94
N VAL A 191 -3.33 18.87 -26.92
CA VAL A 191 -4.49 19.13 -26.04
C VAL A 191 -4.27 20.39 -25.21
N TYR A 192 -3.03 20.64 -24.77
CA TYR A 192 -2.69 21.84 -24.01
C TYR A 192 -2.58 23.07 -24.91
N GLU A 193 -2.08 22.91 -26.15
CA GLU A 193 -2.02 24.00 -27.14
C GLU A 193 -3.44 24.46 -27.51
N ALA A 194 -4.37 23.54 -27.75
CA ALA A 194 -5.77 23.88 -27.98
C ALA A 194 -6.39 24.63 -26.80
N ALA A 195 -6.13 24.16 -25.57
CA ALA A 195 -6.62 24.80 -24.36
C ALA A 195 -6.03 26.21 -24.11
N ASP A 196 -4.78 26.43 -24.50
CA ASP A 196 -4.14 27.75 -24.43
C ASP A 196 -4.79 28.71 -25.43
N LEU A 197 -5.16 28.24 -26.66
CA LEU A 197 -5.93 29.03 -27.63
C LEU A 197 -7.33 29.40 -27.15
N ASP A 198 -7.98 28.51 -26.42
CA ASP A 198 -9.29 28.74 -25.77
C ASP A 198 -9.21 29.65 -24.52
N GLY A 199 -8.01 30.10 -24.14
CA GLY A 199 -7.78 30.96 -22.98
C GLY A 199 -7.91 30.27 -21.62
N ALA A 200 -7.82 28.94 -21.57
CA ALA A 200 -7.90 28.18 -20.31
C ALA A 200 -6.67 28.45 -19.43
N SER A 201 -6.92 28.85 -18.17
CA SER A 201 -5.84 29.00 -17.18
C SER A 201 -5.16 27.65 -16.86
N LYS A 202 -3.91 27.67 -16.38
CA LYS A 202 -3.18 26.45 -16.02
C LYS A 202 -3.90 25.62 -14.96
N TRP A 203 -4.63 26.25 -14.06
CA TRP A 203 -5.49 25.55 -13.08
C TRP A 203 -6.70 24.86 -13.72
N GLN A 204 -7.33 25.51 -14.70
CA GLN A 204 -8.42 24.91 -15.47
C GLN A 204 -7.90 23.73 -16.31
N GLN A 205 -6.73 23.87 -16.95
CA GLN A 205 -6.07 22.77 -17.66
C GLN A 205 -5.77 21.59 -16.73
N LEU A 206 -5.25 21.85 -15.52
CA LEU A 206 -4.95 20.81 -14.54
C LEU A 206 -6.22 20.02 -14.14
N LEU A 207 -7.29 20.71 -13.78
CA LEU A 207 -8.50 20.09 -13.25
C LEU A 207 -9.41 19.47 -14.33
N ARG A 208 -9.51 20.12 -15.50
CA ARG A 208 -10.48 19.74 -16.53
C ARG A 208 -9.87 18.91 -17.67
N ILE A 209 -8.55 18.91 -17.81
CA ILE A 209 -7.86 18.19 -18.88
C ILE A 209 -6.91 17.17 -18.29
N THR A 210 -5.90 17.62 -17.54
CA THR A 210 -4.84 16.75 -17.04
C THR A 210 -5.38 15.67 -16.11
N LEU A 211 -6.10 16.04 -15.05
CA LEU A 211 -6.58 15.11 -14.05
C LEU A 211 -7.52 14.03 -14.63
N PRO A 212 -8.50 14.34 -15.50
CA PRO A 212 -9.30 13.32 -16.18
C PRO A 212 -8.47 12.38 -17.08
N LEU A 213 -7.50 12.90 -17.83
CA LEU A 213 -6.67 12.08 -18.73
C LEU A 213 -5.72 11.15 -17.97
N VAL A 214 -5.25 11.54 -16.78
CA VAL A 214 -4.36 10.72 -15.95
C VAL A 214 -5.09 9.91 -14.89
N VAL A 215 -6.42 9.90 -14.87
CA VAL A 215 -7.21 9.22 -13.84
C VAL A 215 -6.87 7.72 -13.71
N GLY A 216 -6.51 7.07 -14.81
CA GLY A 216 -6.05 5.68 -14.80
C GLY A 216 -4.80 5.47 -13.94
N TYR A 217 -3.85 6.40 -13.98
CA TYR A 217 -2.64 6.37 -13.13
C TYR A 217 -2.95 6.68 -11.67
N VAL A 218 -3.93 7.58 -11.41
CA VAL A 218 -4.43 7.83 -10.05
C VAL A 218 -4.99 6.54 -9.44
N ILE A 219 -5.83 5.84 -10.19
CA ILE A 219 -6.45 4.59 -9.75
C ILE A 219 -5.37 3.54 -9.45
N ILE A 220 -4.40 3.35 -10.36
CA ILE A 220 -3.29 2.39 -10.16
C ILE A 220 -2.52 2.72 -8.88
N ASN A 221 -2.15 3.98 -8.68
CA ASN A 221 -1.41 4.42 -7.49
C ASN A 221 -2.20 4.20 -6.19
N VAL A 222 -3.50 4.53 -6.19
CA VAL A 222 -4.39 4.29 -5.04
C VAL A 222 -4.50 2.80 -4.73
N LEU A 223 -4.67 1.95 -5.76
CA LEU A 223 -4.77 0.50 -5.59
C LEU A 223 -3.49 -0.09 -5.00
N LEU A 224 -2.35 0.22 -5.60
CA LEU A 224 -1.04 -0.29 -5.16
C LEU A 224 -0.69 0.25 -3.77
N GLY A 225 -0.89 1.54 -3.53
CA GLY A 225 -0.62 2.18 -2.26
C GLY A 225 -1.47 1.59 -1.14
N PHE A 226 -2.78 1.49 -1.33
CA PHE A 226 -3.69 0.95 -0.32
C PHE A 226 -3.32 -0.47 0.08
N LYS A 227 -3.07 -1.37 -0.92
CA LYS A 227 -2.59 -2.72 -0.67
C LYS A 227 -1.29 -2.73 0.13
N ASN A 228 -0.32 -1.89 -0.24
CA ASN A 228 0.98 -1.84 0.44
C ASN A 228 0.85 -1.35 1.89
N PHE A 229 0.03 -0.33 2.13
CA PHE A 229 -0.14 0.23 3.48
C PHE A 229 -0.97 -0.68 4.40
N LEU A 230 -1.92 -1.45 3.86
CA LEU A 230 -2.59 -2.51 4.64
C LEU A 230 -1.61 -3.57 5.16
N ASN A 231 -0.53 -3.82 4.43
CA ASN A 231 0.51 -4.79 4.81
C ASN A 231 1.70 -4.13 5.55
N ALA A 232 1.55 -2.90 6.06
CA ALA A 232 2.62 -2.22 6.78
C ALA A 232 2.99 -2.96 8.06
N TYR A 233 4.27 -3.33 8.17
CA TYR A 233 4.85 -4.04 9.30
C TYR A 233 6.19 -3.43 9.70
N ASP A 234 7.18 -3.43 8.82
CA ASP A 234 8.57 -3.04 9.12
C ASP A 234 8.69 -1.63 9.69
N VAL A 235 7.99 -0.67 9.07
CA VAL A 235 8.01 0.74 9.51
C VAL A 235 7.40 0.88 10.89
N ILE A 236 6.30 0.17 11.18
CA ILE A 236 5.62 0.21 12.47
C ILE A 236 6.51 -0.42 13.56
N VAL A 237 7.10 -1.59 13.27
CA VAL A 237 8.03 -2.25 14.19
C VAL A 237 9.21 -1.36 14.53
N GLY A 238 9.85 -0.77 13.53
CA GLY A 238 11.05 0.06 13.74
C GLY A 238 10.77 1.41 14.40
N LEU A 239 9.59 1.99 14.21
CA LEU A 239 9.23 3.29 14.80
C LEU A 239 8.67 3.15 16.22
N THR A 240 7.71 2.29 16.44
CA THR A 240 6.90 2.26 17.68
C THR A 240 6.80 0.87 18.30
N ASN A 241 7.16 -0.17 17.56
CA ASN A 241 6.88 -1.57 17.93
C ASN A 241 5.41 -1.79 18.33
N GLY A 242 4.48 -1.09 17.65
CA GLY A 242 3.04 -1.13 17.91
C GLY A 242 2.56 -0.27 19.07
N GLY A 243 3.47 0.45 19.76
CA GLY A 243 3.18 1.31 20.91
C GLY A 243 2.83 2.77 20.57
N PRO A 244 2.53 3.60 21.59
CA PRO A 244 2.43 3.28 23.03
C PRO A 244 1.29 2.33 23.35
N GLY A 245 1.52 1.40 24.27
CA GLY A 245 0.56 0.30 24.52
C GLY A 245 0.32 -0.53 23.25
N THR A 246 -0.85 -0.42 22.65
CA THR A 246 -1.23 -1.07 21.37
C THR A 246 -1.75 -0.07 20.33
N ALA A 247 -1.55 1.24 20.55
CA ALA A 247 -2.18 2.31 19.77
C ALA A 247 -1.82 2.29 18.28
N THR A 248 -0.64 1.77 17.92
CA THR A 248 -0.17 1.69 16.53
C THR A 248 0.05 0.25 16.04
N ARG A 249 -0.57 -0.72 16.70
CA ARG A 249 -0.44 -2.13 16.32
C ARG A 249 -1.24 -2.42 15.06
N SER A 250 -0.57 -2.82 13.97
CA SER A 250 -1.24 -3.22 12.72
C SER A 250 -1.70 -4.68 12.75
N ILE A 251 -2.62 -5.04 11.83
CA ILE A 251 -3.08 -6.42 11.67
C ILE A 251 -1.91 -7.38 11.39
N PRO A 252 -1.01 -7.12 10.40
CA PRO A 252 0.15 -7.98 10.19
C PRO A 252 1.00 -8.16 11.45
N MET A 253 1.19 -7.09 12.23
CA MET A 253 1.93 -7.16 13.48
C MET A 253 1.22 -8.01 14.54
N THR A 254 -0.09 -7.88 14.68
CA THR A 254 -0.91 -8.69 15.60
C THR A 254 -0.81 -10.16 15.25
N ILE A 255 -0.90 -10.52 13.96
CA ILE A 255 -0.76 -11.90 13.48
C ILE A 255 0.63 -12.46 13.84
N VAL A 256 1.71 -11.74 13.48
CA VAL A 256 3.08 -12.20 13.74
C VAL A 256 3.34 -12.35 15.24
N THR A 257 2.92 -11.37 16.04
CA THR A 257 3.11 -11.39 17.50
C THR A 257 2.32 -12.55 18.16
N GLY A 258 1.11 -12.82 17.69
CA GLY A 258 0.31 -13.91 18.21
C GLY A 258 0.86 -15.29 17.84
N PHE A 259 1.44 -15.47 16.65
CA PHE A 259 2.17 -16.69 16.29
C PHE A 259 3.37 -16.93 17.22
N THR A 260 4.15 -15.90 17.53
CA THR A 260 5.26 -16.04 18.49
C THR A 260 4.78 -16.27 19.92
N GLY A 261 3.54 -15.88 20.25
CA GLY A 261 2.87 -16.12 21.51
C GLY A 261 2.24 -17.52 21.65
N GLY A 262 2.19 -18.31 20.56
CA GLY A 262 1.63 -19.66 20.56
C GLY A 262 0.15 -19.77 20.16
N ASP A 263 -0.50 -18.67 19.81
CA ASP A 263 -1.93 -18.62 19.43
C ASP A 263 -2.15 -18.99 17.96
N TYR A 264 -1.65 -20.14 17.50
CA TYR A 264 -1.57 -20.46 16.08
C TYR A 264 -2.92 -20.46 15.38
N ALA A 265 -3.90 -21.26 15.83
CA ALA A 265 -5.19 -21.38 15.16
C ALA A 265 -5.98 -20.05 15.17
N TYR A 266 -5.91 -19.31 16.26
CA TYR A 266 -6.53 -17.98 16.37
C TYR A 266 -5.91 -16.98 15.40
N GLN A 267 -4.58 -16.96 15.29
CA GLN A 267 -3.90 -16.06 14.33
C GLN A 267 -4.05 -16.52 12.88
N MET A 268 -4.21 -17.82 12.62
CA MET A 268 -4.60 -18.32 11.29
C MET A 268 -6.00 -17.85 10.91
N ALA A 269 -6.94 -17.79 11.86
CA ALA A 269 -8.26 -17.22 11.63
C ALA A 269 -8.17 -15.70 11.33
N ASN A 270 -7.35 -14.97 12.10
CA ASN A 270 -7.10 -13.54 11.86
C ASN A 270 -6.47 -13.29 10.49
N ALA A 271 -5.44 -14.05 10.11
CA ALA A 271 -4.79 -13.97 8.80
C ALA A 271 -5.76 -14.31 7.65
N THR A 272 -6.59 -15.34 7.83
CA THR A 272 -7.62 -15.73 6.84
C THR A 272 -8.66 -14.63 6.66
N MET A 273 -9.16 -14.05 7.74
CA MET A 273 -10.11 -12.94 7.68
C MET A 273 -9.50 -11.73 6.99
N PHE A 274 -8.28 -11.35 7.37
CA PHE A 274 -7.57 -10.25 6.73
C PHE A 274 -7.35 -10.49 5.24
N PHE A 275 -6.95 -11.70 4.85
CA PHE A 275 -6.81 -12.08 3.44
C PHE A 275 -8.12 -11.93 2.68
N VAL A 276 -9.23 -12.44 3.22
CA VAL A 276 -10.57 -12.31 2.60
C VAL A 276 -10.94 -10.85 2.42
N ILE A 277 -10.74 -10.00 3.43
CA ILE A 277 -11.02 -8.57 3.35
C ILE A 277 -10.18 -7.89 2.26
N VAL A 278 -8.87 -8.17 2.21
CA VAL A 278 -7.97 -7.60 1.18
C VAL A 278 -8.37 -8.04 -0.22
N VAL A 279 -8.77 -9.32 -0.41
CA VAL A 279 -9.27 -9.84 -1.68
C VAL A 279 -10.58 -9.15 -2.09
N VAL A 280 -11.54 -9.02 -1.18
CA VAL A 280 -12.82 -8.34 -1.44
C VAL A 280 -12.59 -6.89 -1.85
N ILE A 281 -11.75 -6.16 -1.11
CA ILE A 281 -11.39 -4.77 -1.44
C ILE A 281 -10.74 -4.70 -2.82
N SER A 282 -9.78 -5.59 -3.12
CA SER A 282 -9.10 -5.63 -4.41
C SER A 282 -10.06 -5.91 -5.57
N LEU A 283 -11.02 -6.82 -5.39
CA LEU A 283 -12.04 -7.11 -6.39
C LEU A 283 -13.01 -5.93 -6.61
N LEU A 284 -13.43 -5.26 -5.53
CA LEU A 284 -14.26 -4.06 -5.62
C LEU A 284 -13.53 -2.94 -6.38
N GLN A 285 -12.27 -2.71 -6.05
CA GLN A 285 -11.42 -1.74 -6.73
C GLN A 285 -11.29 -2.07 -8.23
N LEU A 286 -11.04 -3.33 -8.60
CA LEU A 286 -10.98 -3.76 -10.01
C LEU A 286 -12.30 -3.54 -10.76
N ARG A 287 -13.46 -3.75 -10.12
CA ARG A 287 -14.76 -3.48 -10.73
C ARG A 287 -14.96 -1.99 -11.03
N ILE A 288 -14.60 -1.13 -10.08
CA ILE A 288 -14.69 0.34 -10.23
C ILE A 288 -13.79 0.81 -11.39
N THR A 289 -12.61 0.20 -11.54
CA THR A 289 -11.64 0.55 -12.57
C THR A 289 -12.08 0.12 -13.96
N ARG A 290 -12.62 -1.09 -14.12
CA ARG A 290 -13.06 -1.60 -15.44
C ARG A 290 -14.15 -0.76 -16.08
N GLY A 291 -15.00 -0.12 -15.29
CA GLY A 291 -16.05 0.78 -15.79
C GLY A 291 -15.53 2.12 -16.35
N ARG A 292 -14.29 2.49 -16.08
CA ARG A 292 -13.70 3.77 -16.52
C ARG A 292 -12.70 3.65 -17.68
N ASN A 293 -12.22 2.45 -17.98
CA ASN A 293 -11.32 2.20 -19.12
C ASN A 293 -12.07 1.90 -20.44
N ALA A 294 -13.37 2.15 -20.50
CA ALA A 294 -14.22 1.97 -21.67
C ALA A 294 -14.56 3.29 -22.39
N ILE A 295 -13.73 4.34 -22.18
CA ILE A 295 -13.83 5.62 -22.92
C ILE A 295 -12.48 5.90 -23.56
#